data_42eb26463f0fe2d905b202502ed93256
#
_entry.id   42eb26463f0fe2d905b202502ed93256
#
_cell.length_a   1.000
_cell.length_b   1.000
_cell.length_c   1.000
_cell.angle_alpha   90.00
_cell.angle_beta   90.00
_cell.angle_gamma   90.00
#
_symmetry.space_group_name_H-M   'P 1'
#
loop_
_entity.id
_entity.type
_entity.pdbx_description
1 polymer ?
#
loop_
_entity_poly.entity_id
_entity_poly.type
_entity_poly.pdbx_seq_one_letter_code
_entity_poly.pdbx_strand_id
1 'polypeptide(L)'
;MSFDGRAYRYSGPGTLSAGPLEVRLANQSPVALDSFWLVIGKLLHGRTLADVQAVIRSGTATRVPAWFKVAGIFPAAPYAQPAWGVSLAPGRYALVCQRVRDGALYALTTVTIR
;
A
#
# COMPACT_ATOMS: atom_id res chain seq x y z
N MET A 1 -6.31 6.05 7.44
CA MET A 1 -4.99 5.77 6.83
C MET A 1 -4.65 6.89 5.87
N SER A 2 -3.50 7.49 6.01
CA SER A 2 -3.08 8.62 5.17
C SER A 2 -1.70 8.36 4.57
N PHE A 3 -1.53 8.71 3.30
CA PHE A 3 -0.32 8.46 2.53
C PHE A 3 0.12 9.70 1.79
N ASP A 4 1.42 9.96 1.79
CA ASP A 4 2.04 11.04 1.04
C ASP A 4 2.85 10.44 -0.10
N GLY A 5 2.48 10.74 -1.34
CA GLY A 5 3.15 10.23 -2.54
C GLY A 5 4.53 10.81 -2.76
N ARG A 6 4.84 11.95 -2.15
CA ARG A 6 6.16 12.58 -2.32
C ARG A 6 7.29 11.71 -1.76
N ALA A 7 7.05 11.07 -0.61
CA ALA A 7 8.02 10.20 0.04
C ALA A 7 7.47 8.79 0.26
N TYR A 8 6.29 8.49 -0.29
CA TYR A 8 5.55 7.23 -0.05
C TYR A 8 5.51 6.90 1.43
N ARG A 9 5.00 7.83 2.22
CA ARG A 9 4.98 7.74 3.67
C ARG A 9 3.57 7.44 4.17
N TYR A 10 3.46 6.48 5.08
CA TYR A 10 2.24 6.24 5.81
C TYR A 10 2.20 7.11 7.07
N SER A 11 1.05 7.73 7.32
CA SER A 11 0.75 8.43 8.55
C SER A 11 -0.56 7.89 9.12
N GLY A 12 -0.50 7.35 10.33
CA GLY A 12 -1.66 6.78 10.99
C GLY A 12 -1.27 5.73 12.02
N PRO A 13 -2.27 5.14 12.71
CA PRO A 13 -2.02 4.12 13.72
C PRO A 13 -1.55 2.80 13.10
N GLY A 14 -0.75 2.05 13.86
CA GLY A 14 -0.32 0.71 13.46
C GLY A 14 -1.38 -0.37 13.69
N THR A 15 -2.42 -0.05 14.45
CA THR A 15 -3.54 -0.93 14.72
C THR A 15 -4.85 -0.19 14.51
N LEU A 16 -5.77 -0.80 13.78
CA LEU A 16 -7.09 -0.26 13.43
C LEU A 16 -8.15 -1.30 13.69
N SER A 17 -9.39 -0.84 13.93
CA SER A 17 -10.53 -1.73 14.05
C SER A 17 -10.98 -2.27 12.70
N ALA A 18 -11.42 -3.54 12.67
CA ALA A 18 -11.99 -4.14 11.48
C ALA A 18 -13.26 -3.42 11.04
N GLY A 19 -13.56 -3.51 9.75
CA GLY A 19 -14.73 -2.92 9.14
C GLY A 19 -14.37 -1.78 8.20
N PRO A 20 -15.30 -0.83 7.98
CA PRO A 20 -15.08 0.26 7.05
C PRO A 20 -13.95 1.18 7.48
N LEU A 21 -13.04 1.46 6.55
CA LEU A 21 -11.90 2.35 6.74
C LEU A 21 -11.83 3.34 5.60
N GLU A 22 -11.33 4.52 5.88
CA GLU A 22 -11.02 5.52 4.86
C GLU A 22 -9.52 5.52 4.58
N VAL A 23 -9.17 5.43 3.31
CA VAL A 23 -7.80 5.54 2.81
C VAL A 23 -7.66 6.88 2.13
N ARG A 24 -6.81 7.75 2.66
CA ARG A 24 -6.52 9.06 2.08
C ARG A 24 -5.15 9.04 1.42
N LEU A 25 -5.11 9.44 0.16
CA LEU A 25 -3.88 9.55 -0.59
C LEU A 25 -3.62 11.02 -0.90
N ALA A 26 -2.38 11.45 -0.80
CA ALA A 26 -1.96 12.78 -1.19
C ALA A 26 -0.80 12.67 -2.18
N ASN A 27 -1.04 13.04 -3.41
CA ASN A 27 0.01 13.09 -4.43
C ASN A 27 0.32 14.55 -4.73
N GLN A 28 1.39 15.07 -4.15
CA GLN A 28 1.81 16.46 -4.27
C GLN A 28 2.77 16.69 -5.42
N SER A 29 3.05 15.68 -6.24
CA SER A 29 3.98 15.82 -7.34
C SER A 29 3.38 16.69 -8.45
N PRO A 30 4.13 17.66 -9.01
CA PRO A 30 3.75 18.45 -10.17
C PRO A 30 3.97 17.71 -11.49
N VAL A 31 4.56 16.53 -11.48
CA VAL A 31 4.95 15.80 -12.69
C VAL A 31 3.79 14.88 -13.10
N ALA A 32 3.34 15.01 -14.36
CA ALA A 32 2.20 14.27 -14.87
C ALA A 32 2.37 12.75 -14.80
N LEU A 33 3.60 12.24 -14.84
CA LEU A 33 3.89 10.81 -14.81
C LEU A 33 4.09 10.25 -13.38
N ASP A 34 3.95 11.08 -12.36
CA ASP A 34 4.17 10.68 -10.96
C ASP A 34 2.90 10.18 -10.27
N SER A 35 1.99 9.57 -11.02
CA SER A 35 0.90 8.81 -10.42
C SER A 35 1.45 7.62 -9.64
N PHE A 36 0.78 7.28 -8.55
CA PHE A 36 1.11 6.07 -7.82
C PHE A 36 -0.16 5.30 -7.41
N TRP A 37 0.03 4.04 -7.10
CA TRP A 37 -1.01 3.19 -6.54
C TRP A 37 -0.59 2.73 -5.15
N LEU A 38 -1.54 2.77 -4.22
CA LEU A 38 -1.38 2.07 -2.95
C LEU A 38 -1.98 0.67 -3.09
N VAL A 39 -1.19 -0.32 -2.77
CA VAL A 39 -1.62 -1.72 -2.71
C VAL A 39 -1.67 -2.13 -1.24
N ILE A 40 -2.84 -2.58 -0.79
CA ILE A 40 -3.01 -3.15 0.55
C ILE A 40 -3.12 -4.66 0.39
N GLY A 41 -2.21 -5.39 0.99
CA GLY A 41 -2.19 -6.85 0.90
C GLY A 41 -2.15 -7.51 2.26
N LYS A 42 -3.06 -8.48 2.47
CA LYS A 42 -3.06 -9.29 3.69
C LYS A 42 -1.91 -10.27 3.65
N LEU A 43 -1.12 -10.28 4.72
CA LEU A 43 -0.01 -11.21 4.88
C LEU A 43 -0.52 -12.52 5.47
N LEU A 44 -0.32 -13.62 4.73
CA LEU A 44 -0.73 -14.95 5.13
C LEU A 44 0.49 -15.75 5.62
N HIS A 45 0.22 -16.86 6.30
CA HIS A 45 1.26 -17.83 6.70
C HIS A 45 2.41 -17.23 7.53
N GLY A 46 2.12 -16.25 8.37
CA GLY A 46 3.13 -15.63 9.25
C GLY A 46 4.16 -14.77 8.52
N ARG A 47 3.92 -14.41 7.25
CA ARG A 47 4.82 -13.55 6.49
C ARG A 47 4.87 -12.14 7.05
N THR A 48 5.99 -11.46 6.83
CA THR A 48 6.30 -10.14 7.39
C THR A 48 6.59 -9.13 6.29
N LEU A 49 6.75 -7.86 6.69
CA LEU A 49 7.18 -6.82 5.76
C LEU A 49 8.56 -7.14 5.16
N ALA A 50 9.44 -7.77 5.92
CA ALA A 50 10.76 -8.18 5.42
C ALA A 50 10.63 -9.17 4.26
N ASP A 51 9.65 -10.08 4.29
CA ASP A 51 9.36 -10.99 3.18
C ASP A 51 8.92 -10.22 1.93
N VAL A 52 8.07 -9.20 2.09
CA VAL A 52 7.64 -8.32 1.00
C VAL A 52 8.83 -7.57 0.41
N GLN A 53 9.68 -6.99 1.26
CA GLN A 53 10.87 -6.27 0.82
C GLN A 53 11.84 -7.19 0.07
N ALA A 54 11.98 -8.44 0.50
CA ALA A 54 12.84 -9.42 -0.16
C ALA A 54 12.33 -9.73 -1.58
N VAL A 55 11.02 -9.90 -1.76
CA VAL A 55 10.43 -10.11 -3.10
C VAL A 55 10.67 -8.90 -4.00
N ILE A 56 10.50 -7.69 -3.49
CA ILE A 56 10.75 -6.47 -4.25
C ILE A 56 12.22 -6.39 -4.69
N ARG A 57 13.15 -6.64 -3.78
CA ARG A 57 14.60 -6.59 -4.07
C ARG A 57 15.05 -7.66 -5.05
N SER A 58 14.40 -8.82 -5.05
CA SER A 58 14.76 -9.92 -5.96
C SER A 58 14.38 -9.66 -7.41
N GLY A 59 13.57 -8.63 -7.68
CA GLY A 59 13.06 -8.34 -9.02
C GLY A 59 12.02 -9.34 -9.53
N THR A 60 11.55 -10.26 -8.67
CA THR A 60 10.54 -11.27 -9.02
C THR A 60 9.11 -10.81 -8.71
N ALA A 61 8.91 -9.52 -8.42
CA ALA A 61 7.62 -8.95 -8.06
C ALA A 61 6.64 -8.85 -9.27
N THR A 62 6.93 -9.51 -10.39
CA THR A 62 6.01 -9.64 -11.53
C THR A 62 4.82 -10.56 -11.23
N ARG A 63 4.93 -11.38 -10.19
CA ARG A 63 3.86 -12.22 -9.67
C ARG A 63 3.62 -11.89 -8.21
N VAL A 64 2.35 -11.74 -7.86
CA VAL A 64 1.95 -11.61 -6.45
C VAL A 64 2.13 -12.97 -5.77
N PRO A 65 2.93 -13.06 -4.71
CA PRO A 65 3.08 -14.32 -3.98
C PRO A 65 1.75 -14.80 -3.40
N ALA A 66 1.58 -16.11 -3.28
CA ALA A 66 0.34 -16.70 -2.75
C ALA A 66 0.04 -16.26 -1.31
N TRP A 67 1.06 -15.88 -0.53
CA TRP A 67 0.91 -15.42 0.85
C TRP A 67 0.62 -13.90 0.96
N PHE A 68 0.53 -13.19 -0.17
CA PHE A 68 0.17 -11.77 -0.22
C PHE A 68 -1.18 -11.65 -0.93
N LYS A 69 -2.24 -11.50 -0.14
CA LYS A 69 -3.59 -11.41 -0.68
C LYS A 69 -4.00 -9.95 -0.83
N VAL A 70 -4.11 -9.48 -2.06
CA VAL A 70 -4.51 -8.11 -2.35
C VAL A 70 -5.93 -7.86 -1.83
N ALA A 71 -6.06 -6.88 -0.94
CA ALA A 71 -7.34 -6.44 -0.38
C ALA A 71 -7.86 -5.17 -1.05
N GLY A 72 -6.98 -4.39 -1.67
CA GLY A 72 -7.36 -3.17 -2.38
C GLY A 72 -6.19 -2.56 -3.11
N ILE A 73 -6.52 -1.86 -4.21
CA ILE A 73 -5.57 -1.07 -5.00
C ILE A 73 -6.20 0.30 -5.21
N PHE A 74 -5.52 1.36 -4.81
CA PHE A 74 -6.06 2.72 -4.81
C PHE A 74 -5.14 3.67 -5.57
N PRO A 75 -5.60 4.26 -6.68
CA PRO A 75 -4.79 5.18 -7.47
C PRO A 75 -4.77 6.59 -6.89
N ALA A 76 -3.67 7.31 -7.10
CA ALA A 76 -3.54 8.74 -6.85
C ALA A 76 -2.84 9.41 -8.03
N ALA A 77 -3.58 10.23 -8.79
CA ALA A 77 -3.03 11.03 -9.86
C ALA A 77 -2.23 12.22 -9.28
N PRO A 78 -1.32 12.85 -10.05
CA PRO A 78 -0.62 14.05 -9.62
C PRO A 78 -1.60 15.14 -9.14
N TYR A 79 -1.22 15.84 -8.08
CA TYR A 79 -2.05 16.86 -7.40
C TYR A 79 -3.38 16.36 -6.85
N ALA A 80 -3.68 15.06 -6.94
CA ALA A 80 -4.91 14.52 -6.41
C ALA A 80 -4.78 14.19 -4.92
N GLN A 81 -5.89 14.35 -4.20
CA GLN A 81 -6.01 13.96 -2.80
C GLN A 81 -7.26 13.09 -2.62
N PRO A 82 -7.32 11.93 -3.29
CA PRO A 82 -8.50 11.09 -3.22
C PRO A 82 -8.65 10.44 -1.84
N ALA A 83 -9.90 10.20 -1.46
CA ALA A 83 -10.24 9.37 -0.31
C ALA A 83 -11.02 8.15 -0.80
N TRP A 84 -10.60 6.98 -0.38
CA TRP A 84 -11.20 5.71 -0.80
C TRP A 84 -11.74 4.97 0.42
N GLY A 85 -12.87 4.30 0.24
CA GLY A 85 -13.40 3.40 1.26
C GLY A 85 -12.92 1.97 1.03
N VAL A 86 -12.57 1.27 2.11
CA VAL A 86 -12.25 -0.14 2.09
C VAL A 86 -12.73 -0.79 3.38
N SER A 87 -13.20 -2.03 3.30
CA SER A 87 -13.51 -2.83 4.48
C SER A 87 -12.45 -3.93 4.61
N LEU A 88 -11.77 -3.96 5.75
CA LEU A 88 -10.73 -4.93 6.02
C LEU A 88 -11.15 -5.86 7.17
N ALA A 89 -11.02 -7.16 6.93
CA ALA A 89 -11.18 -8.19 7.96
C ALA A 89 -9.98 -8.19 8.92
N PRO A 90 -10.09 -8.75 10.12
CA PRO A 90 -8.96 -8.88 11.02
C PRO A 90 -7.77 -9.57 10.37
N GLY A 91 -6.56 -9.08 10.64
CA GLY A 91 -5.33 -9.63 10.12
C GLY A 91 -4.21 -8.59 10.06
N ARG A 92 -3.06 -9.00 9.55
CA ARG A 92 -1.93 -8.13 9.28
C ARG A 92 -1.88 -7.82 7.79
N TYR A 93 -1.66 -6.56 7.47
CA TYR A 93 -1.63 -6.06 6.10
C TYR A 93 -0.33 -5.31 5.84
N ALA A 94 0.28 -5.55 4.69
CA ALA A 94 1.39 -4.73 4.21
C ALA A 94 0.84 -3.62 3.31
N LEU A 95 1.44 -2.44 3.43
CA LEU A 95 1.14 -1.27 2.63
C LEU A 95 2.29 -1.06 1.65
N VAL A 96 2.00 -1.15 0.37
CA VAL A 96 2.99 -1.07 -0.71
C VAL A 96 2.55 0.00 -1.70
N CYS A 97 3.43 0.94 -2.01
CA CYS A 97 3.19 1.90 -3.10
C CYS A 97 3.89 1.45 -4.37
N GLN A 98 3.20 1.58 -5.49
CA GLN A 98 3.76 1.35 -6.82
C GLN A 98 3.74 2.65 -7.60
N ARG A 99 4.91 3.09 -8.04
CA ARG A 99 5.01 4.24 -8.94
C ARG A 99 4.64 3.80 -10.35
N VAL A 100 3.68 4.50 -10.95
CA VAL A 100 3.15 4.10 -12.27
C VAL A 100 4.19 4.27 -13.37
N ARG A 101 5.00 5.34 -13.29
CA ARG A 101 5.99 5.70 -14.33
C ARG A 101 6.94 4.56 -14.69
N ASP A 102 7.43 3.82 -13.71
CA ASP A 102 8.45 2.77 -13.91
C ASP A 102 8.09 1.45 -13.21
N GLY A 103 6.94 1.39 -12.56
CA GLY A 103 6.52 0.20 -11.83
C GLY A 103 7.29 -0.07 -10.54
N ALA A 104 8.14 0.85 -10.09
CA ALA A 104 8.92 0.68 -8.87
C ALA A 104 8.01 0.49 -7.66
N LEU A 105 8.37 -0.48 -6.81
CA LEU A 105 7.60 -0.85 -5.63
C LEU A 105 8.32 -0.40 -4.35
N TYR A 106 7.55 0.12 -3.41
CA TYR A 106 8.05 0.60 -2.11
C TYR A 106 7.20 0.02 -1.00
N ALA A 107 7.78 -0.87 -0.22
CA ALA A 107 7.13 -1.39 0.98
C ALA A 107 7.22 -0.36 2.10
N LEU A 108 6.08 0.10 2.61
CA LEU A 108 6.04 1.18 3.61
C LEU A 108 6.07 0.62 5.02
N THR A 109 5.06 -0.13 5.38
CA THR A 109 4.87 -0.64 6.73
C THR A 109 3.81 -1.73 6.76
N THR A 110 3.58 -2.29 7.93
CA THR A 110 2.43 -3.16 8.18
C THR A 110 1.46 -2.47 9.12
N VAL A 111 0.19 -2.80 8.98
CA VAL A 111 -0.87 -2.44 9.93
C VAL A 111 -1.58 -3.70 10.38
N THR A 112 -2.04 -3.69 11.63
CA THR A 112 -2.84 -4.76 12.19
C THR A 112 -4.30 -4.32 12.27
N ILE A 113 -5.19 -5.15 11.75
CA ILE A 113 -6.64 -4.95 11.84
C ILE A 113 -7.18 -5.93 12.88
N ARG A 114 -7.91 -5.41 13.84
CA ARG A 114 -8.48 -6.21 14.94
C ARG A 114 -9.98 -6.30 14.87
#